data_a51934c14187c4b59fad75b9cf497eec
#
_entry.id   a51934c14187c4b59fad75b9cf497eec
#
_cell.length_a   1.000
_cell.length_b   1.000
_cell.length_c   1.000
_cell.angle_alpha   90.00
_cell.angle_beta   90.00
_cell.angle_gamma   90.00
#
_symmetry.space_group_name_H-M   'P 1'
#
loop_
_entity.id
_entity.type
_entity.pdbx_description
1 polymer ?
#
loop_
_entity_poly.entity_id
_entity_poly.type
_entity_poly.pdbx_seq_one_letter_code
_entity_poly.pdbx_strand_id
1 'polypeptide(L)'
;MLGNFQRSELRIEVPAAAKAIRDRLVSPTDLSKWLFPQQLSFPNNEALATGTKFQSSLGPVIVEQVVDYIDDCCLRLRLSQGIDGYQEWSWGDGWVQSRLEGISLLPLNLYQTATLFRLQQALKPGE
;
A
#
# COMPACT_ATOMS: atom_id res chain seq x y z
N MET A 1 -2.31 -0.24 21.66
CA MET A 1 -2.29 0.83 20.64
C MET A 1 -3.28 1.91 21.02
N LEU A 2 -2.83 3.14 21.05
CA LEU A 2 -3.71 4.30 21.24
C LEU A 2 -4.16 4.82 19.86
N GLY A 3 -5.39 5.29 19.80
CA GLY A 3 -5.95 5.85 18.60
C GLY A 3 -7.41 5.50 18.44
N ASN A 4 -7.99 5.95 17.33
CA ASN A 4 -9.37 5.70 16.99
C ASN A 4 -9.45 4.59 15.94
N PHE A 5 -10.49 3.77 16.04
CA PHE A 5 -10.81 2.83 14.97
C PHE A 5 -11.30 3.63 13.76
N GLN A 6 -10.71 3.33 12.60
CA GLN A 6 -11.02 4.02 11.35
C GLN A 6 -11.19 3.00 10.24
N ARG A 7 -12.03 3.33 9.29
CA ARG A 7 -12.23 2.54 8.08
C ARG A 7 -12.31 3.49 6.90
N SER A 8 -11.51 3.22 5.87
CA SER A 8 -11.49 4.04 4.66
C SER A 8 -11.40 3.13 3.44
N GLU A 9 -12.19 3.44 2.42
CA GLU A 9 -12.22 2.67 1.19
C GLU A 9 -12.31 3.64 0.03
N LEU A 10 -11.31 3.60 -0.87
CA LEU A 10 -11.22 4.51 -2.00
C LEU A 10 -10.88 3.74 -3.26
N ARG A 11 -11.45 4.18 -4.37
CA ARG A 11 -11.13 3.65 -5.70
C ARG A 11 -10.75 4.79 -6.62
N ILE A 12 -9.73 4.56 -7.44
CA ILE A 12 -9.31 5.51 -8.46
C ILE A 12 -9.26 4.82 -9.82
N GLU A 13 -9.40 5.62 -10.88
CA GLU A 13 -9.14 5.17 -12.24
C GLU A 13 -7.70 5.50 -12.60
N VAL A 14 -7.05 4.59 -13.33
CA VAL A 14 -5.66 4.75 -13.75
C VAL A 14 -5.51 4.31 -15.20
N PRO A 15 -4.62 4.93 -15.98
CA PRO A 15 -4.41 4.57 -17.38
C PRO A 15 -3.43 3.40 -17.52
N ALA A 16 -3.75 2.25 -16.90
CA ALA A 16 -2.85 1.11 -16.88
C ALA A 16 -3.62 -0.20 -16.83
N ALA A 17 -3.05 -1.24 -17.44
CA ALA A 17 -3.56 -2.59 -17.36
C ALA A 17 -3.28 -3.20 -15.99
N ALA A 18 -4.03 -4.22 -15.62
CA ALA A 18 -3.89 -4.90 -14.33
C ALA A 18 -2.46 -5.36 -14.05
N LYS A 19 -1.76 -5.87 -15.06
CA LYS A 19 -0.38 -6.34 -14.89
C LYS A 19 0.56 -5.19 -14.50
N ALA A 20 0.43 -4.04 -15.14
CA ALA A 20 1.27 -2.88 -14.83
C ALA A 20 1.00 -2.37 -13.42
N ILE A 21 -0.27 -2.39 -13.00
CA ILE A 21 -0.65 -2.01 -11.63
C ILE A 21 -0.02 -2.99 -10.64
N ARG A 22 -0.14 -4.29 -10.89
CA ARG A 22 0.44 -5.32 -10.04
C ARG A 22 1.94 -5.13 -9.87
N ASP A 23 2.63 -4.87 -10.97
CA ASP A 23 4.09 -4.70 -10.94
C ASP A 23 4.50 -3.53 -10.00
N ARG A 24 3.72 -2.46 -9.94
CA ARG A 24 3.98 -1.34 -9.03
C ARG A 24 3.72 -1.69 -7.57
N LEU A 25 2.79 -2.60 -7.30
CA LEU A 25 2.37 -2.92 -5.94
C LEU A 25 3.19 -4.04 -5.32
N VAL A 26 3.81 -4.92 -6.11
CA VAL A 26 4.51 -6.09 -5.57
C VAL A 26 6.02 -5.98 -5.63
N SER A 27 6.58 -5.01 -6.33
CA SER A 27 8.03 -4.83 -6.45
C SER A 27 8.57 -3.93 -5.35
N PRO A 28 9.46 -4.43 -4.45
CA PRO A 28 10.09 -3.57 -3.44
C PRO A 28 10.77 -2.35 -4.02
N THR A 29 11.47 -2.50 -5.15
CA THR A 29 12.13 -1.39 -5.82
C THR A 29 11.13 -0.32 -6.26
N ASP A 30 10.02 -0.73 -6.88
CA ASP A 30 9.00 0.21 -7.33
C ASP A 30 8.28 0.86 -6.15
N LEU A 31 7.92 0.08 -5.13
CA LEU A 31 7.26 0.62 -3.93
C LEU A 31 8.13 1.70 -3.28
N SER A 32 9.42 1.48 -3.17
CA SER A 32 10.35 2.45 -2.59
C SER A 32 10.40 3.76 -3.36
N LYS A 33 10.13 3.71 -4.67
CA LYS A 33 10.12 4.90 -5.51
C LYS A 33 8.82 5.68 -5.40
N TRP A 34 7.68 5.02 -5.58
CA TRP A 34 6.43 5.77 -5.68
C TRP A 34 5.79 6.08 -4.33
N LEU A 35 6.13 5.34 -3.26
CA LEU A 35 5.61 5.62 -1.91
C LEU A 35 6.38 6.74 -1.19
N PHE A 36 7.43 7.29 -1.79
CA PHE A 36 8.10 8.44 -1.20
C PHE A 36 7.08 9.52 -0.83
N PRO A 37 7.15 10.20 0.33
CA PRO A 37 8.29 10.24 1.26
C PRO A 37 8.33 9.12 2.31
N GLN A 38 7.48 8.13 2.26
CA GLN A 38 7.61 6.98 3.16
C GLN A 38 8.91 6.25 2.85
N GLN A 39 9.59 5.80 3.90
CA GLN A 39 10.78 4.99 3.76
C GLN A 39 10.41 3.54 4.02
N LEU A 40 10.85 2.66 3.15
CA LEU A 40 10.51 1.24 3.20
C LEU A 40 11.77 0.41 3.42
N SER A 41 11.63 -0.63 4.24
CA SER A 41 12.72 -1.56 4.53
C SER A 41 12.21 -2.98 4.25
N PHE A 42 12.82 -3.64 3.25
CA PHE A 42 12.45 -4.99 2.83
C PHE A 42 13.59 -5.96 3.15
N PRO A 43 13.25 -7.26 3.38
CA PRO A 43 14.30 -8.27 3.63
C PRO A 43 15.18 -8.54 2.41
N ASN A 44 14.65 -8.34 1.21
CA ASN A 44 15.38 -8.51 -0.06
C ASN A 44 14.63 -7.77 -1.16
N ASN A 45 15.09 -7.88 -2.41
CA ASN A 45 14.46 -7.23 -3.56
C ASN A 45 13.51 -8.14 -4.34
N GLU A 46 13.17 -9.29 -3.79
CA GLU A 46 12.22 -10.19 -4.44
C GLU A 46 10.81 -9.64 -4.34
N ALA A 47 9.98 -9.95 -5.33
CA ALA A 47 8.57 -9.57 -5.32
C ALA A 47 7.89 -10.05 -4.04
N LEU A 48 6.92 -9.27 -3.56
CA LEU A 48 6.16 -9.62 -2.37
C LEU A 48 5.46 -10.97 -2.56
N ALA A 49 5.49 -11.77 -1.52
CA ALA A 49 4.81 -13.06 -1.46
C ALA A 49 4.16 -13.21 -0.09
N THR A 50 3.22 -14.15 0.02
CA THR A 50 2.59 -14.43 1.31
C THR A 50 3.66 -14.70 2.37
N GLY A 51 3.55 -14.01 3.50
CA GLY A 51 4.52 -14.13 4.59
C GLY A 51 5.66 -13.12 4.55
N THR A 52 5.84 -12.37 3.47
CA THR A 52 6.87 -11.33 3.42
C THR A 52 6.57 -10.27 4.48
N LYS A 53 7.59 -9.95 5.28
CA LYS A 53 7.52 -8.91 6.32
C LYS A 53 8.39 -7.74 5.92
N PHE A 54 7.86 -6.53 6.08
CA PHE A 54 8.62 -5.32 5.83
C PHE A 54 8.10 -4.19 6.70
N GLN A 55 8.82 -3.08 6.71
CA GLN A 55 8.43 -1.90 7.47
C GLN A 55 8.32 -0.70 6.55
N SER A 56 7.37 0.18 6.88
CA SER A 56 7.32 1.52 6.32
C SER A 56 7.42 2.53 7.45
N SER A 57 8.01 3.69 7.18
CA SER A 57 8.07 4.76 8.15
C SER A 57 7.76 6.09 7.51
N LEU A 58 7.04 6.93 8.24
CA LEU A 58 6.72 8.29 7.84
C LEU A 58 7.05 9.17 9.04
N GLY A 59 8.21 9.84 9.00
CA GLY A 59 8.73 10.52 10.17
C GLY A 59 8.94 9.52 11.31
N PRO A 60 8.44 9.82 12.53
CA PRO A 60 8.59 8.92 13.67
C PRO A 60 7.60 7.75 13.68
N VAL A 61 6.66 7.71 12.75
CA VAL A 61 5.64 6.66 12.73
C VAL A 61 6.15 5.48 11.92
N ILE A 62 6.20 4.31 12.57
CA ILE A 62 6.64 3.06 11.95
C ILE A 62 5.44 2.13 11.87
N VAL A 63 5.24 1.51 10.70
CA VAL A 63 4.21 0.50 10.49
C VAL A 63 4.89 -0.78 10.02
N GLU A 64 4.69 -1.86 10.77
CA GLU A 64 5.11 -3.19 10.32
C GLU A 64 4.04 -3.79 9.45
N GLN A 65 4.44 -4.42 8.36
CA GLN A 65 3.51 -4.99 7.39
C GLN A 65 3.89 -6.43 7.09
N VAL A 66 2.89 -7.28 7.02
CA VAL A 66 3.06 -8.68 6.64
C VAL A 66 2.08 -8.98 5.51
N VAL A 67 2.59 -9.55 4.42
CA VAL A 67 1.74 -9.97 3.32
C VAL A 67 0.93 -11.17 3.79
N ASP A 68 -0.37 -10.99 3.93
CA ASP A 68 -1.31 -12.00 4.38
C ASP A 68 -1.82 -12.85 3.21
N TYR A 69 -2.01 -12.21 2.05
CA TYR A 69 -2.52 -12.85 0.85
C TYR A 69 -2.13 -12.04 -0.38
N ILE A 70 -1.79 -12.71 -1.46
CA ILE A 70 -1.50 -12.07 -2.75
C ILE A 70 -1.89 -12.99 -3.90
N ASP A 71 -2.53 -12.43 -4.93
CA ASP A 71 -2.80 -13.09 -6.20
C ASP A 71 -2.67 -12.10 -7.35
N ASP A 72 -3.27 -12.39 -8.50
CA ASP A 72 -3.11 -11.55 -9.69
C ASP A 72 -3.83 -10.20 -9.59
N CYS A 73 -4.80 -10.05 -8.70
CA CYS A 73 -5.62 -8.84 -8.61
C CYS A 73 -5.90 -8.39 -7.18
N CYS A 74 -5.25 -8.97 -6.20
CA CYS A 74 -5.47 -8.62 -4.80
C CYS A 74 -4.18 -8.77 -3.99
N LEU A 75 -3.94 -7.83 -3.08
CA LEU A 75 -2.84 -7.85 -2.12
C LEU A 75 -3.40 -7.43 -0.77
N ARG A 76 -3.32 -8.31 0.22
CA ARG A 76 -3.77 -8.01 1.58
C ARG A 76 -2.58 -7.97 2.52
N LEU A 77 -2.48 -6.88 3.28
CA LEU A 77 -1.41 -6.63 4.23
C LEU A 77 -1.98 -6.51 5.64
N ARG A 78 -1.38 -7.23 6.58
CA ARG A 78 -1.68 -7.05 7.99
C ARG A 78 -0.71 -6.01 8.55
N LEU A 79 -1.24 -5.05 9.31
CA LEU A 79 -0.50 -3.91 9.79
C LEU A 79 -0.41 -3.95 11.31
N SER A 80 0.72 -3.47 11.85
CA SER A 80 0.91 -3.34 13.30
C SER A 80 1.80 -2.15 13.60
N GLN A 81 1.89 -1.79 14.87
CA GLN A 81 2.57 -0.62 15.41
C GLN A 81 1.81 0.68 15.08
N GLY A 82 2.29 1.52 14.17
CA GLY A 82 1.64 2.80 13.87
C GLY A 82 0.18 2.69 13.42
N ILE A 83 -0.20 1.57 12.82
CA ILE A 83 -1.57 1.23 12.47
C ILE A 83 -1.80 -0.21 12.91
N ASP A 84 -2.85 -0.46 13.66
CA ASP A 84 -3.22 -1.82 14.07
C ASP A 84 -4.46 -2.25 13.29
N GLY A 85 -4.25 -2.98 12.21
CA GLY A 85 -5.34 -3.40 11.33
C GLY A 85 -4.84 -4.04 10.06
N TYR A 86 -5.47 -3.70 8.93
CA TYR A 86 -5.06 -4.26 7.65
C TYR A 86 -5.34 -3.29 6.50
N GLN A 87 -4.65 -3.54 5.38
CA GLN A 87 -4.86 -2.85 4.13
C GLN A 87 -5.06 -3.89 3.03
N GLU A 88 -6.05 -3.68 2.18
CA GLU A 88 -6.31 -4.54 1.04
C GLU A 88 -6.32 -3.72 -0.22
N TRP A 89 -5.49 -4.14 -1.18
CA TRP A 89 -5.43 -3.58 -2.51
C TRP A 89 -6.13 -4.52 -3.48
N SER A 90 -6.99 -3.98 -4.32
CA SER A 90 -7.64 -4.73 -5.41
C SER A 90 -7.47 -3.92 -6.68
N TRP A 91 -7.31 -4.60 -7.80
CA TRP A 91 -7.13 -3.89 -9.07
C TRP A 91 -7.62 -4.73 -10.23
N GLY A 92 -7.86 -4.04 -11.34
CA GLY A 92 -8.17 -4.62 -12.63
C GLY A 92 -7.71 -3.65 -13.69
N ASP A 93 -8.03 -3.90 -14.95
CA ASP A 93 -7.64 -2.98 -16.01
C ASP A 93 -8.33 -1.64 -15.79
N GLY A 94 -7.52 -0.59 -15.64
CA GLY A 94 -8.00 0.77 -15.54
C GLY A 94 -8.43 1.25 -14.16
N TRP A 95 -8.28 0.45 -13.10
CA TRP A 95 -8.70 0.87 -11.76
C TRP A 95 -7.90 0.22 -10.64
N VAL A 96 -7.85 0.92 -9.51
CA VAL A 96 -7.24 0.44 -8.25
C VAL A 96 -8.14 0.84 -7.09
N GLN A 97 -8.34 -0.08 -6.17
CA GLN A 97 -9.11 0.16 -4.96
C GLN A 97 -8.27 -0.20 -3.75
N SER A 98 -8.32 0.66 -2.74
CA SER A 98 -7.63 0.42 -1.46
C SER A 98 -8.66 0.46 -0.34
N ARG A 99 -8.60 -0.54 0.53
CA ARG A 99 -9.37 -0.61 1.76
C ARG A 99 -8.39 -0.62 2.92
N LEU A 100 -8.54 0.33 3.83
CA LEU A 100 -7.66 0.49 4.97
C LEU A 100 -8.51 0.57 6.22
N GLU A 101 -8.24 -0.30 7.18
CA GLU A 101 -9.05 -0.42 8.38
C GLU A 101 -8.15 -0.72 9.56
N GLY A 102 -8.36 0.00 10.68
CA GLY A 102 -7.59 -0.25 11.86
C GLY A 102 -7.64 0.88 12.87
N ILE A 103 -6.88 0.69 13.94
CA ILE A 103 -6.74 1.65 15.02
C ILE A 103 -5.43 2.42 14.80
N SER A 104 -5.50 3.75 14.79
CA SER A 104 -4.33 4.58 14.58
C SER A 104 -4.57 6.00 15.06
N LEU A 105 -3.47 6.70 15.38
CA LEU A 105 -3.48 8.16 15.59
C LEU A 105 -3.37 8.90 14.25
N LEU A 106 -2.97 8.22 13.18
CA LEU A 106 -2.91 8.80 11.85
C LEU A 106 -4.31 8.96 11.26
N PRO A 107 -4.58 10.02 10.50
CA PRO A 107 -5.82 10.13 9.74
C PRO A 107 -5.74 9.20 8.52
N LEU A 108 -6.28 8.00 8.63
CA LEU A 108 -6.10 6.95 7.61
C LEU A 108 -6.67 7.34 6.25
N ASN A 109 -7.76 8.11 6.22
CA ASN A 109 -8.32 8.57 4.95
C ASN A 109 -7.35 9.47 4.19
N LEU A 110 -6.69 10.40 4.89
CA LEU A 110 -5.68 11.27 4.27
C LEU A 110 -4.46 10.48 3.82
N TYR A 111 -4.01 9.55 4.65
CA TYR A 111 -2.89 8.66 4.34
C TYR A 111 -3.19 7.87 3.06
N GLN A 112 -4.38 7.28 2.98
CA GLN A 112 -4.81 6.48 1.83
C GLN A 112 -4.94 7.34 0.57
N THR A 113 -5.52 8.54 0.70
CA THR A 113 -5.66 9.47 -0.43
C THR A 113 -4.30 9.85 -1.01
N ALA A 114 -3.35 10.18 -0.15
CA ALA A 114 -1.99 10.53 -0.58
C ALA A 114 -1.30 9.34 -1.27
N THR A 115 -1.46 8.14 -0.72
CA THR A 115 -0.88 6.93 -1.29
C THR A 115 -1.44 6.62 -2.68
N LEU A 116 -2.77 6.70 -2.83
CA LEU A 116 -3.40 6.47 -4.14
C LEU A 116 -2.99 7.54 -5.16
N PHE A 117 -2.87 8.79 -4.73
CA PHE A 117 -2.39 9.86 -5.62
C PHE A 117 -0.98 9.56 -6.13
N ARG A 118 -0.08 9.11 -5.26
CA ARG A 118 1.28 8.75 -5.64
C ARG A 118 1.30 7.59 -6.63
N LEU A 119 0.48 6.58 -6.40
CA LEU A 119 0.36 5.45 -7.32
C LEU A 119 -0.16 5.91 -8.68
N GLN A 120 -1.17 6.76 -8.70
CA GLN A 120 -1.71 7.31 -9.94
C GLN A 120 -0.64 8.04 -10.74
N GLN A 121 0.20 8.83 -10.07
CA GLN A 121 1.32 9.52 -10.72
C GLN A 121 2.33 8.52 -11.30
N ALA A 122 2.61 7.44 -10.56
CA ALA A 122 3.57 6.41 -11.01
C ALA A 122 3.08 5.63 -12.23
N LEU A 123 1.76 5.60 -12.45
CA LEU A 123 1.15 4.85 -13.57
C LEU A 123 0.83 5.72 -14.78
N LYS A 124 1.12 7.02 -14.73
CA LYS A 124 0.88 7.90 -15.89
C LYS A 124 1.80 7.54 -17.06
N PRO A 125 1.25 7.48 -18.29
CA PRO A 125 2.06 7.23 -19.47
C PRO A 125 3.11 8.34 -19.68
N GLY A 126 4.30 7.97 -20.15
CA GLY A 126 5.35 8.91 -20.48
C GLY A 126 6.14 9.45 -19.32
N GLU A 127 5.92 8.96 -18.14
CA GLU A 127 6.65 9.37 -16.93
C GLU A 127 7.92 8.56 -16.72
#